data_b74044fbc9380a14894dd9c747d95cc4
#
_entry.id   b74044fbc9380a14894dd9c747d95cc4
#
_cell.length_a   1.000
_cell.length_b   1.000
_cell.length_c   1.000
_cell.angle_alpha   90.00
_cell.angle_beta   90.00
_cell.angle_gamma   90.00
#
_symmetry.space_group_name_H-M   'P 1'
#
loop_
_entity.id
_entity.type
_entity.pdbx_description
1 polymer ?
#
loop_
_entity_poly.entity_id
_entity_poly.type
_entity_poly.pdbx_seq_one_letter_code
_entity_poly.pdbx_strand_id
1 'polypeptide(L)'
;MPAMRQPNIAAVEAGGTKFVVAVGRDIANSTRHSIPTTSPVETLSRVARIINDELSGDPLNAMGVASFGPLCIDSADPHYGVI
;
A
#
# COMPACT_ATOMS: atom_id res chain seq x y z
N MET A 1 10.83 31.11 -8.19
CA MET A 1 9.91 30.31 -7.37
C MET A 1 10.13 28.82 -7.64
N PRO A 2 10.41 28.07 -6.61
CA PRO A 2 10.58 26.64 -6.82
C PRO A 2 9.27 26.00 -7.28
N ALA A 3 9.36 25.10 -8.23
CA ALA A 3 8.20 24.31 -8.63
C ALA A 3 7.72 23.49 -7.43
N MET A 4 6.43 23.46 -7.21
CA MET A 4 5.86 22.58 -6.19
C MET A 4 6.08 21.14 -6.60
N ARG A 5 6.74 20.38 -5.73
CA ARG A 5 6.89 18.95 -5.92
C ARG A 5 5.54 18.29 -5.73
N GLN A 6 5.17 17.46 -6.68
CA GLN A 6 4.04 16.58 -6.47
C GLN A 6 4.37 15.54 -5.41
N PRO A 7 3.44 15.22 -4.51
CA PRO A 7 3.70 14.24 -3.46
C PRO A 7 3.89 12.84 -4.03
N ASN A 8 4.75 12.07 -3.39
CA ASN A 8 4.87 10.65 -3.64
C ASN A 8 3.75 9.92 -2.91
N ILE A 9 2.97 9.17 -3.64
CA ILE A 9 1.80 8.48 -3.11
C ILE A 9 1.93 7.00 -3.39
N ALA A 10 1.58 6.18 -2.41
CA ALA A 10 1.43 4.75 -2.58
C ALA A 10 -0.03 4.37 -2.38
N ALA A 11 -0.49 3.43 -3.18
CA ALA A 11 -1.82 2.86 -3.05
C ALA A 11 -1.69 1.34 -2.97
N VAL A 12 -2.36 0.73 -2.00
CA VAL A 12 -2.29 -0.70 -1.76
C VAL A 12 -3.70 -1.28 -1.80
N GLU A 13 -3.92 -2.28 -2.65
CA GLU A 13 -5.10 -3.11 -2.61
C GLU A 13 -4.76 -4.42 -1.91
N ALA A 14 -5.33 -4.64 -0.75
CA ALA A 14 -5.07 -5.83 0.05
C ALA A 14 -6.15 -6.87 -0.23
N GLY A 15 -5.79 -7.93 -0.93
CA GLY A 15 -6.70 -9.01 -1.26
C GLY A 15 -6.30 -10.33 -0.62
N GLY A 16 -7.23 -11.28 -0.63
CA GLY A 16 -6.98 -12.60 -0.05
C GLY A 16 -6.01 -13.45 -0.84
N THR A 17 -5.87 -13.20 -2.14
CA THR A 17 -4.96 -13.96 -3.01
C THR A 17 -3.78 -13.15 -3.49
N LYS A 18 -3.94 -11.85 -3.64
CA LYS A 18 -2.87 -10.97 -4.09
C LYS A 18 -3.01 -9.57 -3.50
N PHE A 19 -1.88 -8.90 -3.39
CA PHE A 19 -1.81 -7.47 -3.12
C PHE A 19 -1.38 -6.76 -4.39
N VAL A 20 -1.97 -5.60 -4.65
CA VAL A 20 -1.52 -4.72 -5.72
C VAL A 20 -0.99 -3.44 -5.08
N VAL A 21 0.21 -3.06 -5.47
CA VAL A 21 0.89 -1.88 -4.93
C VAL A 21 1.18 -0.94 -6.08
N ALA A 22 0.73 0.29 -5.98
CA ALA A 22 1.04 1.33 -6.95
C ALA A 22 1.81 2.45 -6.25
N VAL A 23 2.86 2.92 -6.86
CA VAL A 23 3.67 4.02 -6.32
C VAL A 23 3.90 5.04 -7.41
N GLY A 24 3.67 6.30 -7.11
CA GLY A 24 3.86 7.36 -8.08
C GLY A 24 3.34 8.69 -7.59
N ARG A 25 3.29 9.64 -8.49
CA ARG A 25 2.81 10.99 -8.19
C ARG A 25 1.36 11.20 -8.59
N ASP A 26 0.93 10.47 -9.61
CA ASP A 26 -0.45 10.45 -10.08
C ASP A 26 -0.69 9.13 -10.84
N ILE A 27 -1.90 8.95 -11.36
CA ILE A 27 -2.28 7.72 -12.06
C ILE A 27 -1.39 7.47 -13.28
N ALA A 28 -1.08 8.51 -14.05
CA ALA A 28 -0.30 8.38 -15.27
C ALA A 28 1.18 8.12 -15.00
N ASN A 29 1.68 8.57 -13.85
CA ASN A 29 3.10 8.45 -13.47
C ASN A 29 3.27 7.53 -12.26
N SER A 30 2.65 6.37 -12.31
CA SER A 30 2.75 5.36 -11.25
C SER A 30 3.21 4.03 -11.80
N THR A 31 3.88 3.26 -10.95
CA THR A 31 4.28 1.89 -11.22
C THR A 31 3.40 0.95 -10.42
N ARG A 32 2.93 -0.13 -11.03
CA ARG A 32 2.06 -1.10 -10.36
C ARG A 32 2.77 -2.42 -10.23
N HIS A 33 2.65 -3.01 -9.06
CA HIS A 33 3.20 -4.34 -8.75
C HIS A 33 2.10 -5.21 -8.16
N SER A 34 2.08 -6.46 -8.58
CA SER A 34 1.17 -7.46 -8.03
C SER A 34 2.00 -8.54 -7.36
N ILE A 35 1.70 -8.85 -6.12
CA ILE A 35 2.40 -9.87 -5.35
C ILE A 35 1.39 -10.84 -4.73
N PRO A 36 1.77 -12.11 -4.55
CA PRO A 36 0.88 -13.07 -3.91
C PRO A 36 0.71 -12.75 -2.43
N THR A 37 -0.50 -12.96 -1.92
CA THR A 37 -0.76 -12.87 -0.49
C THR A 37 -0.25 -14.13 0.20
N THR A 38 0.67 -13.95 1.15
CA THR A 38 1.22 -15.05 1.95
C THR A 38 0.92 -14.76 3.41
N SER A 39 1.90 -14.84 4.31
CA SER A 39 1.68 -14.42 5.68
C SER A 39 1.60 -12.89 5.78
N PRO A 40 0.93 -12.34 6.81
CA PRO A 40 0.87 -10.88 6.97
C PRO A 40 2.25 -10.24 7.03
N VAL A 41 3.17 -10.81 7.78
CA VAL A 41 4.53 -10.28 7.93
C VAL A 41 5.26 -10.28 6.59
N GLU A 42 5.22 -11.38 5.87
CA GLU A 42 5.92 -11.53 4.61
C GLU A 42 5.33 -10.61 3.54
N THR A 43 4.01 -10.59 3.42
CA THR A 43 3.33 -9.75 2.41
C THR A 43 3.58 -8.27 2.67
N LEU A 44 3.43 -7.82 3.92
CA LEU A 44 3.65 -6.42 4.27
C LEU A 44 5.11 -6.02 4.13
N SER A 45 6.05 -6.92 4.40
CA SER A 45 7.47 -6.67 4.18
C SER A 45 7.79 -6.46 2.70
N ARG A 46 7.15 -7.23 1.82
CA ARG A 46 7.30 -7.08 0.37
C ARG A 46 6.70 -5.77 -0.11
N VAL A 47 5.53 -5.40 0.41
CA VAL A 47 4.90 -4.12 0.08
C VAL A 47 5.83 -2.96 0.45
N ALA A 48 6.39 -2.98 1.66
CA ALA A 48 7.31 -1.94 2.11
C ALA A 48 8.55 -1.87 1.23
N ARG A 49 9.10 -3.00 0.82
CA ARG A 49 10.26 -3.05 -0.06
C ARG A 49 9.96 -2.45 -1.43
N ILE A 50 8.82 -2.79 -2.00
CA ILE A 50 8.40 -2.24 -3.30
C ILE A 50 8.32 -0.72 -3.22
N ILE A 51 7.65 -0.20 -2.19
CA ILE A 51 7.50 1.25 -2.01
C ILE A 51 8.87 1.91 -1.86
N ASN A 52 9.74 1.37 -1.02
CA ASN A 52 11.06 1.94 -0.81
C ASN A 52 11.91 1.92 -2.07
N ASP A 53 11.88 0.82 -2.82
CA ASP A 53 12.66 0.70 -4.07
C ASP A 53 12.16 1.69 -5.12
N GLU A 54 10.85 1.87 -5.25
CA GLU A 54 10.29 2.82 -6.20
C GLU A 54 10.59 4.27 -5.84
N LEU A 55 10.64 4.59 -4.55
CA LEU A 55 10.93 5.94 -4.11
C LEU A 55 12.41 6.31 -4.20
N SER A 56 13.31 5.34 -4.17
CA SER A 56 14.76 5.54 -4.29
C SER A 56 15.31 6.61 -3.34
N GLY A 57 14.85 6.59 -2.10
CA GLY A 57 15.28 7.55 -1.09
C GLY A 57 14.38 8.77 -0.93
N ASP A 58 13.46 9.02 -1.86
CA ASP A 58 12.48 10.08 -1.70
C ASP A 58 11.46 9.70 -0.61
N PRO A 59 10.95 10.67 0.14
CA PRO A 59 9.97 10.37 1.17
C PRO A 59 8.61 10.03 0.59
N LEU A 60 7.91 9.10 1.24
CA LEU A 60 6.50 8.83 0.97
C LEU A 60 5.67 9.88 1.71
N ASN A 61 4.79 10.56 1.00
CA ASN A 61 3.96 11.63 1.56
C ASN A 61 2.59 11.15 2.01
N ALA A 62 2.03 10.17 1.30
CA ALA A 62 0.72 9.63 1.65
C ALA A 62 0.59 8.19 1.15
N MET A 63 -0.24 7.41 1.84
CA MET A 63 -0.54 6.05 1.43
C MET A 63 -2.03 5.79 1.65
N GLY A 64 -2.69 5.26 0.61
CA GLY A 64 -4.05 4.77 0.71
C GLY A 64 -4.05 3.25 0.70
N VAL A 65 -4.93 2.67 1.50
CA VAL A 65 -5.09 1.21 1.56
C VAL A 65 -6.55 0.88 1.37
N ALA A 66 -6.84 0.00 0.41
CA ALA A 66 -8.16 -0.57 0.22
C ALA A 66 -8.07 -2.07 0.47
N SER A 67 -9.04 -2.62 1.16
CA SER A 67 -9.11 -4.04 1.38
C SER A 67 -10.46 -4.58 0.93
N PHE A 68 -10.44 -5.79 0.38
CA PHE A 68 -11.64 -6.49 -0.03
C PHE A 68 -11.92 -7.59 0.99
N GLY A 69 -13.14 -7.62 1.45
CA GLY A 69 -13.59 -8.59 2.42
C GLY A 69 -14.08 -7.91 3.71
N PRO A 70 -14.82 -8.65 4.53
CA PRO A 70 -15.34 -8.07 5.75
C PRO A 70 -14.24 -7.73 6.73
N LEU A 71 -14.21 -6.47 7.14
CA LEU A 71 -13.33 -6.00 8.19
C LEU A 71 -14.10 -6.09 9.51
N CYS A 72 -13.49 -6.64 10.55
CA CYS A 72 -14.10 -6.64 11.86
C CYS A 72 -14.04 -5.24 12.47
N ILE A 73 -15.20 -4.61 12.66
CA ILE A 73 -15.31 -3.25 13.20
C ILE A 73 -15.85 -3.22 14.63
N ASP A 74 -16.09 -4.38 15.24
CA ASP A 74 -16.49 -4.46 16.63
C ASP A 74 -15.27 -4.39 17.54
N SER A 75 -15.13 -3.26 18.25
CA SER A 75 -13.95 -3.03 19.11
C SER A 75 -13.85 -4.00 20.29
N ALA A 76 -14.94 -4.68 20.64
CA ALA A 76 -14.93 -5.71 21.68
C ALA A 76 -14.48 -7.08 21.18
N ASP A 77 -14.39 -7.28 19.85
CA ASP A 77 -13.98 -8.53 19.24
C ASP A 77 -12.45 -8.62 19.20
N PRO A 78 -11.85 -9.76 19.57
CA PRO A 78 -10.39 -9.92 19.49
C PRO A 78 -9.84 -9.84 18.06
N HIS A 79 -10.70 -9.95 17.05
CA HIS A 79 -10.32 -9.78 15.65
C HIS A 79 -10.56 -8.36 15.13
N TYR A 80 -10.79 -7.41 16.01
CA TYR A 80 -11.00 -6.02 15.62
C TYR A 80 -9.86 -5.50 14.72
N GLY A 81 -10.26 -4.94 13.59
CA GLY A 81 -9.30 -4.44 12.61
C GLY A 81 -8.73 -5.50 11.67
N VAL A 82 -9.15 -6.76 11.81
CA VAL A 82 -8.68 -7.86 10.96
C VAL A 82 -9.73 -8.17 9.89
N ILE A 83 -9.25 -8.47 8.73
CA ILE A 83 -10.09 -8.87 7.60
C ILE A 83 -10.41 -10.37 7.68
#